data_a06d183a7947b194c486edc33964c1a5
#
_entry.id   a06d183a7947b194c486edc33964c1a5
#
_cell.length_a   1.000
_cell.length_b   1.000
_cell.length_c   1.000
_cell.angle_alpha   90.00
_cell.angle_beta   90.00
_cell.angle_gamma   90.00
#
_symmetry.space_group_name_H-M   'P 1'
#
loop_
_entity.id
_entity.type
_entity.pdbx_description
1 polymer ?
#
loop_
_entity_poly.entity_id
_entity_poly.type
_entity_poly.pdbx_seq_one_letter_code
_entity_poly.pdbx_strand_id
1 'polypeptide(L)'
;MIYYGKLLKLFEENSITSYTIKKENLIGQETLKKIKSGTGIYEEGYDTNNKTSDGKSAKKVRITAVDTKAIEALCVRLNCQPSDIMEVIPNTWENADRLCEILGCTREELIKRVPMEEN
;
A
#
# COMPACT_ATOMS: atom_id res chain seq x y z
N MET A 1 -7.94 4.78 -3.61
CA MET A 1 -6.77 4.02 -3.11
C MET A 1 -7.12 2.54 -3.11
N ILE A 2 -6.17 1.69 -3.45
CA ILE A 2 -6.34 0.24 -3.33
C ILE A 2 -5.72 -0.21 -2.00
N TYR A 3 -6.51 -0.92 -1.21
CA TYR A 3 -6.12 -1.40 0.10
C TYR A 3 -5.94 -2.91 0.08
N TYR A 4 -4.82 -3.39 0.64
CA TYR A 4 -4.45 -4.80 0.65
C TYR A 4 -4.58 -5.48 2.02
N GLY A 5 -5.36 -4.90 2.92
CA GLY A 5 -5.53 -5.46 4.26
C GLY A 5 -6.07 -6.89 4.27
N LYS A 6 -6.96 -7.20 3.34
CA LYS A 6 -7.49 -8.57 3.18
C LYS A 6 -6.39 -9.57 2.82
N LEU A 7 -5.47 -9.17 1.95
CA LEU A 7 -4.34 -10.01 1.53
C LEU A 7 -3.39 -10.28 2.69
N LEU A 8 -3.07 -9.25 3.47
CA LEU A 8 -2.19 -9.40 4.64
C LEU A 8 -2.80 -10.37 5.65
N LYS A 9 -4.11 -10.30 5.84
CA LYS A 9 -4.83 -11.21 6.72
C LYS A 9 -4.78 -12.65 6.18
N LEU A 10 -4.94 -12.85 4.88
CA LEU A 10 -4.82 -14.18 4.26
C LEU A 10 -3.41 -14.75 4.39
N PHE A 11 -2.39 -13.91 4.28
CA PHE A 11 -1.01 -14.34 4.52
C PHE A 11 -0.86 -14.86 5.95
N GLU A 12 -1.38 -14.15 6.92
CA GLU A 12 -1.34 -14.55 8.32
C GLU A 12 -2.09 -15.86 8.55
N GLU A 13 -3.31 -15.97 8.03
CA GLU A 13 -4.15 -17.16 8.16
C GLU A 13 -3.55 -18.41 7.52
N ASN A 14 -2.77 -18.23 6.45
CA ASN A 14 -2.13 -19.33 5.72
C ASN A 14 -0.65 -19.50 6.04
N SER A 15 -0.17 -18.81 7.09
CA SER A 15 1.23 -18.86 7.53
C SER A 15 2.24 -18.51 6.42
N ILE A 16 1.85 -17.60 5.53
CA ILE A 16 2.72 -17.11 4.47
C ILE A 16 3.52 -15.93 4.99
N THR A 17 4.81 -16.15 5.18
CA THR A 17 5.75 -15.13 5.68
C THR A 17 6.58 -14.55 4.53
N SER A 18 7.35 -13.51 4.83
CA SER A 18 8.31 -12.95 3.85
C SER A 18 9.30 -14.01 3.38
N TYR A 19 9.69 -14.92 4.26
CA TYR A 19 10.56 -16.05 3.93
C TYR A 19 9.88 -16.98 2.91
N THR A 20 8.61 -17.32 3.13
CA THR A 20 7.83 -18.18 2.22
C THR A 20 7.75 -17.55 0.83
N ILE A 21 7.46 -16.26 0.77
CA ILE A 21 7.33 -15.52 -0.48
C ILE A 21 8.64 -15.52 -1.27
N LYS A 22 9.74 -15.31 -0.57
CA LYS A 22 11.08 -15.30 -1.18
C LYS A 22 11.47 -16.71 -1.66
N LYS A 23 11.23 -17.73 -0.83
CA LYS A 23 11.56 -19.12 -1.14
C LYS A 23 10.79 -19.63 -2.35
N GLU A 24 9.50 -19.34 -2.42
CA GLU A 24 8.64 -19.74 -3.53
C GLU A 24 8.76 -18.82 -4.74
N ASN A 25 9.50 -17.72 -4.61
CA ASN A 25 9.61 -16.69 -5.64
C ASN A 25 8.24 -16.22 -6.12
N LEU A 26 7.33 -16.02 -5.17
CA LEU A 26 5.93 -15.75 -5.45
C LEU A 26 5.72 -14.36 -6.05
N ILE A 27 6.33 -13.36 -5.43
CA ILE A 27 6.33 -11.96 -5.90
C ILE A 27 7.67 -11.32 -5.55
N GLY A 28 8.01 -10.22 -6.25
CA GLY A 28 9.24 -9.48 -5.99
C GLY A 28 9.21 -8.74 -4.66
N GLN A 29 10.38 -8.40 -4.12
CA GLN A 29 10.52 -7.72 -2.83
C GLN A 29 9.92 -6.30 -2.85
N GLU A 30 10.03 -5.60 -3.97
CA GLU A 30 9.42 -4.28 -4.15
C GLU A 30 7.90 -4.38 -4.07
N THR A 31 7.33 -5.37 -4.74
CA THR A 31 5.88 -5.64 -4.70
C THR A 31 5.44 -5.97 -3.27
N LEU A 32 6.23 -6.77 -2.56
CA LEU A 32 5.93 -7.12 -1.18
C LEU A 32 5.92 -5.91 -0.27
N LYS A 33 6.85 -4.96 -0.46
CA LYS A 33 6.85 -3.70 0.30
C LYS A 33 5.58 -2.90 0.08
N LYS A 34 5.12 -2.82 -1.17
CA LYS A 34 3.88 -2.12 -1.52
C LYS A 34 2.67 -2.74 -0.82
N ILE A 35 2.60 -4.05 -0.82
CA ILE A 35 1.51 -4.80 -0.16
C ILE A 35 1.59 -4.65 1.35
N LYS A 36 2.77 -4.73 1.94
CA LYS A 36 2.96 -4.59 3.39
C LYS A 36 2.57 -3.21 3.92
N SER A 37 2.66 -2.18 3.09
CA SER A 37 2.15 -0.86 3.45
C SER A 37 0.61 -0.87 3.56
N GLY A 38 -0.01 -1.91 3.03
CA GLY A 38 -1.46 -2.09 3.02
C GLY A 38 -2.17 -1.37 1.90
N THR A 39 -1.51 -0.48 1.20
CA THR A 39 -2.15 0.45 0.26
C THR A 39 -1.40 0.66 -1.05
N GLY A 40 -0.26 0.02 -1.21
CA GLY A 40 0.61 0.34 -2.34
C GLY A 40 1.33 1.68 -2.23
N ILE A 41 1.18 2.35 -1.09
CA ILE A 41 1.87 3.61 -0.80
C ILE A 41 3.01 3.32 0.16
N TYR A 42 4.22 3.76 -0.17
CA TYR A 42 5.35 3.61 0.74
C TYR A 42 6.34 4.77 0.59
N GLU A 43 7.14 4.97 1.61
CA GLU A 43 8.15 6.02 1.63
C GLU A 43 9.45 5.49 1.01
N GLU A 44 10.02 6.23 0.04
CA GLU A 44 11.24 5.85 -0.66
C GLU A 44 12.48 6.64 -0.22
N GLY A 45 12.42 7.33 0.90
CA GLY A 45 13.51 8.19 1.37
C GLY A 45 13.15 9.65 1.30
N TYR A 46 14.13 10.50 1.03
CA TYR A 46 13.93 11.95 1.06
C TYR A 46 14.09 12.58 -0.31
N ASP A 47 13.24 13.53 -0.61
CA ASP A 47 13.34 14.34 -1.81
C ASP A 47 14.27 15.54 -1.53
N THR A 48 15.49 15.49 -2.06
CA THR A 48 16.48 16.54 -1.85
C THR A 48 16.14 17.85 -2.55
N ASN A 49 15.22 17.83 -3.51
CA ASN A 49 14.77 19.00 -4.24
C ASN A 49 13.58 19.69 -3.58
N ASN A 50 13.01 19.07 -2.57
CA ASN A 50 11.84 19.58 -1.85
C ASN A 50 12.17 19.66 -0.36
N LYS A 51 12.26 20.87 0.18
CA LYS A 51 12.60 21.10 1.58
C LYS A 51 11.35 21.39 2.40
N THR A 52 11.34 20.89 3.62
CA THR A 52 10.32 21.25 4.60
C THR A 52 10.65 22.62 5.19
N SER A 53 9.74 23.19 5.99
CA SER A 53 9.91 24.52 6.59
C SER A 53 11.12 24.61 7.52
N ASP A 54 11.62 23.49 8.03
CA ASP A 54 12.81 23.43 8.87
C ASP A 54 14.12 23.24 8.08
N GLY A 55 14.04 23.29 6.75
CA GLY A 55 15.19 23.15 5.87
C GLY A 55 15.62 21.71 5.59
N LYS A 56 14.96 20.73 6.15
CA LYS A 56 15.24 19.32 5.89
C LYS A 56 14.57 18.84 4.62
N SER A 57 15.12 17.78 4.01
CA SER A 57 14.51 17.16 2.84
C SER A 57 13.17 16.53 3.22
N ALA A 58 12.15 16.78 2.42
CA ALA A 58 10.84 16.15 2.61
C ALA A 58 10.90 14.66 2.31
N LYS A 59 10.13 13.86 3.03
CA LYS A 59 10.00 12.43 2.73
C LYS A 59 9.33 12.25 1.38
N LYS A 60 9.94 11.40 0.58
CA LYS A 60 9.41 11.06 -0.74
C LYS A 60 8.41 9.92 -0.59
N VAL A 61 7.15 10.21 -0.85
CA VAL A 61 6.08 9.21 -0.81
C VAL A 61 5.63 8.92 -2.22
N ARG A 62 5.52 7.64 -2.54
CA ARG A 62 5.16 7.18 -3.87
C ARG A 62 3.93 6.30 -3.81
N ILE A 63 2.94 6.65 -4.62
CA ILE A 63 1.79 5.78 -4.85
C ILE A 63 2.17 4.90 -6.03
N THR A 64 2.23 3.59 -5.83
CA THR A 64 2.67 2.66 -6.84
C THR A 64 1.64 1.57 -7.07
N ALA A 65 1.53 1.12 -8.31
CA ALA A 65 0.64 0.04 -8.66
C ALA A 65 1.30 -1.31 -8.39
N VAL A 66 0.50 -2.29 -8.01
CA VAL A 66 0.93 -3.68 -7.96
C VAL A 66 0.59 -4.28 -9.33
N ASP A 67 1.55 -4.95 -9.93
CA ASP A 67 1.44 -5.58 -11.23
C ASP A 67 0.34 -6.65 -11.22
N THR A 68 -0.46 -6.72 -12.29
CA THR A 68 -1.50 -7.75 -12.41
C THR A 68 -0.93 -9.16 -12.44
N LYS A 69 0.31 -9.34 -12.89
CA LYS A 69 1.00 -10.62 -12.81
C LYS A 69 1.19 -11.06 -11.37
N ALA A 70 1.54 -10.13 -10.48
CA ALA A 70 1.67 -10.40 -9.05
C ALA A 70 0.31 -10.78 -8.45
N ILE A 71 -0.75 -10.05 -8.84
CA ILE A 71 -2.12 -10.35 -8.40
C ILE A 71 -2.53 -11.76 -8.85
N GLU A 72 -2.25 -12.11 -10.09
CA GLU A 72 -2.52 -13.45 -10.61
C GLU A 72 -1.80 -14.54 -9.80
N ALA A 73 -0.50 -14.35 -9.56
CA ALA A 73 0.31 -15.30 -8.79
C ALA A 73 -0.24 -15.50 -7.37
N LEU A 74 -0.62 -14.41 -6.72
CA LEU A 74 -1.18 -14.46 -5.37
C LEU A 74 -2.54 -15.16 -5.35
N CYS A 75 -3.40 -14.87 -6.31
CA CYS A 75 -4.72 -15.50 -6.42
C CYS A 75 -4.60 -16.99 -6.68
N VAL A 76 -3.68 -17.41 -7.54
CA VAL A 76 -3.43 -18.82 -7.81
C VAL A 76 -2.91 -19.53 -6.56
N ARG A 77 -1.92 -18.94 -5.88
CA ARG A 77 -1.33 -19.51 -4.66
C ARG A 77 -2.33 -19.65 -3.52
N LEU A 78 -3.21 -18.66 -3.36
CA LEU A 78 -4.21 -18.62 -2.30
C LEU A 78 -5.54 -19.23 -2.71
N ASN A 79 -5.67 -19.62 -3.97
CA ASN A 79 -6.90 -20.16 -4.54
C ASN A 79 -8.09 -19.22 -4.28
N CYS A 80 -7.93 -17.96 -4.68
CA CYS A 80 -8.95 -16.92 -4.46
C CYS A 80 -9.06 -16.00 -5.68
N GLN A 81 -9.94 -15.02 -5.58
CA GLN A 81 -10.18 -14.00 -6.61
C GLN A 81 -9.60 -12.65 -6.19
N PRO A 82 -9.36 -11.73 -7.13
CA PRO A 82 -8.84 -10.39 -6.79
C PRO A 82 -9.67 -9.66 -5.73
N SER A 83 -10.99 -9.83 -5.73
CA SER A 83 -11.86 -9.22 -4.72
C SER A 83 -11.62 -9.73 -3.30
N ASP A 84 -10.96 -10.89 -3.17
CA ASP A 84 -10.63 -11.45 -1.87
C ASP A 84 -9.35 -10.85 -1.28
N ILE A 85 -8.55 -10.15 -2.10
CA ILE A 85 -7.26 -9.60 -1.68
C ILE A 85 -7.14 -8.09 -1.85
N MET A 86 -8.06 -7.46 -2.57
CA MET A 86 -8.03 -6.02 -2.84
C MET A 86 -9.36 -5.37 -2.51
N GLU A 87 -9.29 -4.13 -2.05
CA GLU A 87 -10.47 -3.30 -1.81
C GLU A 87 -10.19 -1.90 -2.35
N VAL A 88 -11.12 -1.31 -3.07
CA VAL A 88 -10.98 0.07 -3.53
C VAL A 88 -11.66 1.00 -2.53
N ILE A 89 -10.90 1.95 -2.02
CA ILE A 89 -11.40 2.99 -1.13
C ILE A 89 -11.22 4.32 -1.87
N PRO A 90 -12.32 4.97 -2.30
CA PRO A 90 -12.22 6.26 -2.98
C PRO A 90 -11.49 7.31 -2.13
N ASN A 91 -10.64 8.11 -2.77
CA ASN A 91 -9.87 9.16 -2.12
C ASN A 91 -10.71 10.43 -1.95
N THR A 92 -11.81 10.31 -1.21
CA THR A 92 -12.75 11.40 -0.97
C THR A 92 -12.73 11.81 0.49
N TRP A 93 -13.17 13.03 0.77
CA TRP A 93 -13.24 13.52 2.14
C TRP A 93 -14.19 12.72 3.03
N GLU A 94 -15.19 12.10 2.44
CA GLU A 94 -16.08 11.17 3.13
C GLU A 94 -15.32 10.01 3.75
N ASN A 95 -14.25 9.55 3.09
CA ASN A 95 -13.43 8.43 3.55
C ASN A 95 -12.16 8.89 4.28
N ALA A 96 -12.00 10.18 4.53
CA ALA A 96 -10.75 10.73 5.08
C ALA A 96 -10.34 10.08 6.40
N ASP A 97 -11.27 9.85 7.30
CA ASP A 97 -10.96 9.24 8.61
C ASP A 97 -10.45 7.81 8.44
N ARG A 98 -11.07 7.04 7.57
CA ARG A 98 -10.63 5.68 7.27
C ARG A 98 -9.26 5.66 6.60
N LEU A 99 -9.03 6.57 5.66
CA LEU A 99 -7.73 6.70 4.99
C LEU A 99 -6.63 7.07 5.99
N CYS A 100 -6.90 7.99 6.90
CA CYS A 100 -5.97 8.37 7.96
C CYS A 100 -5.65 7.20 8.88
N GLU A 101 -6.65 6.42 9.25
CA GLU A 101 -6.48 5.24 10.10
C GLU A 101 -5.58 4.21 9.41
N ILE A 102 -5.84 3.91 8.14
CA ILE A 102 -5.06 2.95 7.36
C ILE A 102 -3.61 3.41 7.18
N LEU A 103 -3.40 4.70 6.88
CA LEU A 103 -2.08 5.27 6.63
C LEU A 103 -1.34 5.66 7.90
N GLY A 104 -2.02 5.65 9.04
CA GLY A 104 -1.42 6.07 10.31
C GLY A 104 -1.01 7.53 10.31
N CYS A 105 -1.81 8.41 9.72
CA CYS A 105 -1.47 9.82 9.58
C CYS A 105 -2.63 10.73 9.99
N THR A 106 -2.35 12.02 10.10
CA THR A 106 -3.35 13.05 10.35
C THR A 106 -3.99 13.49 9.03
N ARG A 107 -5.11 14.22 9.11
CA ARG A 107 -5.75 14.77 7.91
C ARG A 107 -4.84 15.75 7.16
N GLU A 108 -4.02 16.51 7.89
CA GLU A 108 -3.05 17.41 7.28
C GLU A 108 -1.99 16.66 6.47
N GLU A 109 -1.52 15.54 7.00
CA GLU A 109 -0.56 14.68 6.31
C GLU A 109 -1.21 13.95 5.14
N LEU A 110 -2.49 13.60 5.27
CA LEU A 110 -3.24 12.91 4.22
C LEU A 110 -3.24 13.72 2.92
N ILE A 111 -3.47 15.02 3.01
CA ILE A 111 -3.50 15.93 1.85
C ILE A 111 -2.17 15.88 1.09
N LYS A 112 -1.06 15.71 1.82
CA LYS A 112 0.28 15.66 1.23
C LYS A 112 0.62 14.32 0.61
N ARG A 113 -0.03 13.25 1.06
CA ARG A 113 0.29 11.88 0.63
C ARG A 113 -0.64 11.36 -0.45
N VAL A 114 -1.88 11.77 -0.44
CA VAL A 114 -2.93 11.22 -1.30
C VAL A 114 -3.64 12.35 -2.02
N PRO A 115 -3.78 12.28 -3.35
CA PRO A 115 -4.57 13.26 -4.08
C PRO A 115 -6.05 13.08 -3.73
N MET A 116 -6.57 13.95 -2.88
CA MET A 116 -7.96 13.89 -2.43
C MET A 116 -8.90 14.48 -3.47
N GLU A 117 -10.02 13.84 -3.68
CA GLU A 117 -11.06 14.27 -4.60
C GLU A 117 -12.28 14.73 -3.82
N GLU A 118 -13.01 15.69 -4.37
CA GLU A 118 -14.28 16.11 -3.80
C GLU A 118 -15.36 15.06 -4.12
N ASN A 119 -16.26 14.87 -3.18
CA ASN A 119 -17.39 13.93 -3.35
C ASN A 119 -18.35 14.37 -4.44
#